data_6435590827303779b20467922e4525ff
#
_entry.id   6435590827303779b20467922e4525ff
#
_cell.length_a   1.000
_cell.length_b   1.000
_cell.length_c   1.000
_cell.angle_alpha   90.00
_cell.angle_beta   90.00
_cell.angle_gamma   90.00
#
_symmetry.space_group_name_H-M   'P 1'
#
loop_
_entity.id
_entity.type
_entity.pdbx_description
1 polymer ?
#
loop_
_entity_poly.entity_id
_entity_poly.type
_entity_poly.pdbx_seq_one_letter_code
_entity_poly.pdbx_strand_id
1 'polypeptide(L)'
;EPYRRQRQMCIRDSLYRKADDLVRTMKRVVVASVDEKQEEDENLDADYVVDEKARTATLTARGTAKAERYFNLENLSDLENSTLAHHINQALKAHGVMKRDIDYVVKDGEVIIVDEFTGRLMLGRRYSEGLHQAIEAKEHVDVQRENKTLATITFQNYFRLYGKLSGMTGTALTEEEEFTAIYELDIIEIPVSYTHLRAHETTLHL
;
A
#
# COMPACT_ATOMS: atom_id res chain seq x y z
N GLU A 1 29.53 4.01 -14.57
CA GLU A 1 28.29 4.26 -13.77
C GLU A 1 27.16 3.24 -14.02
N PRO A 2 26.86 2.74 -15.23
CA PRO A 2 25.82 1.73 -15.43
C PRO A 2 26.11 0.43 -14.66
N TYR A 3 27.35 0.03 -14.57
CA TYR A 3 27.79 -1.20 -13.88
C TYR A 3 27.57 -1.16 -12.37
N ARG A 4 27.71 0.01 -11.76
CA ARG A 4 27.47 0.22 -10.33
C ARG A 4 25.99 0.16 -9.98
N ARG A 5 25.13 0.72 -10.87
CA ARG A 5 23.66 0.65 -10.73
C ARG A 5 23.13 -0.78 -10.91
N GLN A 6 23.68 -1.52 -11.85
CA GLN A 6 23.30 -2.90 -12.11
C GLN A 6 23.70 -3.83 -10.94
N ARG A 7 24.87 -3.61 -10.34
CA ARG A 7 25.33 -4.35 -9.16
C ARG A 7 24.48 -4.06 -7.91
N GLN A 8 24.09 -2.82 -7.68
CA GLN A 8 23.18 -2.46 -6.59
C GLN A 8 21.78 -3.08 -6.77
N MET A 9 21.32 -3.22 -8.00
CA MET A 9 20.05 -3.86 -8.33
C MET A 9 20.08 -5.35 -8.01
N CYS A 10 21.10 -6.07 -8.43
CA CYS A 10 21.26 -7.49 -8.12
C CYS A 10 21.33 -7.77 -6.61
N ILE A 11 21.93 -6.87 -5.83
CA ILE A 11 21.99 -6.98 -4.36
C ILE A 11 20.60 -6.81 -3.76
N ARG A 12 19.82 -5.83 -4.19
CA ARG A 12 18.45 -5.60 -3.69
C ARG A 12 17.53 -6.76 -4.03
N ASP A 13 17.54 -7.23 -5.26
CA ASP A 13 16.73 -8.37 -5.70
C ASP A 13 17.06 -9.62 -4.88
N SER A 14 18.35 -9.83 -4.59
CA SER A 14 18.78 -10.94 -3.74
C SER A 14 18.30 -10.81 -2.29
N LEU A 15 18.16 -9.57 -1.75
CA LEU A 15 17.66 -9.34 -0.41
C LEU A 15 16.16 -9.64 -0.30
N TYR A 16 15.35 -9.27 -1.30
CA TYR A 16 13.93 -9.63 -1.32
C TYR A 16 13.73 -11.15 -1.35
N ARG A 17 14.48 -11.86 -2.17
CA ARG A 17 14.42 -13.33 -2.21
C ARG A 17 14.86 -13.98 -0.91
N LYS A 18 15.95 -13.53 -0.30
CA LYS A 18 16.39 -14.02 1.01
C LYS A 18 15.39 -13.73 2.13
N ALA A 19 14.74 -12.56 2.11
CA ALA A 19 13.71 -12.23 3.06
C ALA A 19 12.45 -13.12 2.86
N ASP A 20 12.07 -13.39 1.61
CA ASP A 20 11.02 -14.33 1.26
C ASP A 20 11.33 -15.74 1.78
N ASP A 21 12.53 -16.27 1.49
CA ASP A 21 12.98 -17.58 1.95
C ASP A 21 12.93 -17.71 3.47
N LEU A 22 13.37 -16.67 4.20
CA LEU A 22 13.28 -16.63 5.66
C LEU A 22 11.82 -16.72 6.12
N VAL A 23 10.94 -15.85 5.59
CA VAL A 23 9.53 -15.77 6.02
C VAL A 23 8.77 -17.06 5.74
N ARG A 24 9.07 -17.76 4.64
CA ARG A 24 8.51 -19.10 4.35
C ARG A 24 8.80 -20.13 5.44
N THR A 25 9.91 -19.99 6.15
CA THR A 25 10.27 -20.88 7.26
C THR A 25 9.64 -20.48 8.60
N MET A 26 9.02 -19.31 8.66
CA MET A 26 8.45 -18.75 9.89
C MET A 26 7.02 -19.23 10.14
N LYS A 27 6.72 -19.45 11.42
CA LYS A 27 5.38 -19.79 11.88
C LYS A 27 4.57 -18.54 12.16
N ARG A 28 3.41 -18.40 11.49
CA ARG A 28 2.51 -17.28 11.68
C ARG A 28 1.39 -17.59 12.67
N VAL A 29 0.94 -16.56 13.39
CA VAL A 29 -0.32 -16.55 14.11
C VAL A 29 -1.13 -15.34 13.67
N VAL A 30 -2.45 -15.51 13.52
CA VAL A 30 -3.37 -14.44 13.14
C VAL A 30 -4.17 -14.08 14.39
N VAL A 31 -4.20 -12.79 14.73
CA VAL A 31 -4.99 -12.26 15.86
C VAL A 31 -6.06 -11.30 15.33
N ALA A 32 -7.22 -11.31 15.99
CA ALA A 32 -8.37 -10.53 15.55
C ALA A 32 -8.27 -9.04 15.95
N SER A 33 -7.47 -8.69 16.98
CA SER A 33 -7.23 -7.32 17.42
C SER A 33 -5.93 -7.16 18.20
N VAL A 34 -5.40 -5.94 18.18
CA VAL A 34 -4.13 -5.57 18.86
C VAL A 34 -4.26 -5.63 20.38
N ASP A 35 -5.46 -5.44 20.93
CA ASP A 35 -5.70 -5.38 22.37
C ASP A 35 -5.49 -6.74 23.06
N GLU A 36 -5.62 -7.85 22.32
CA GLU A 36 -5.32 -9.20 22.82
C GLU A 36 -3.81 -9.51 22.87
N LYS A 37 -2.96 -8.63 22.30
CA LYS A 37 -1.51 -8.85 22.22
C LYS A 37 -0.76 -8.69 23.54
N GLN A 38 -1.25 -7.89 24.48
CA GLN A 38 -0.46 -7.49 25.65
C GLN A 38 -0.35 -8.58 26.73
N GLU A 39 -1.25 -9.56 26.75
CA GLU A 39 -1.24 -10.61 27.77
C GLU A 39 -0.64 -11.96 27.30
N GLU A 40 -0.47 -12.15 25.97
CA GLU A 40 -0.05 -13.42 25.38
C GLU A 40 1.36 -13.42 24.76
N ASP A 41 2.05 -12.31 24.69
CA ASP A 41 3.33 -12.15 23.94
C ASP A 41 4.48 -13.04 24.47
N GLU A 42 4.47 -13.46 25.73
CA GLU A 42 5.51 -14.32 26.31
C GLU A 42 5.33 -15.82 26.02
N ASN A 43 4.12 -16.27 25.59
CA ASN A 43 3.82 -17.67 25.37
C ASN A 43 3.41 -18.03 23.93
N LEU A 44 3.46 -17.08 23.00
CA LEU A 44 3.06 -17.35 21.61
C LEU A 44 4.13 -18.18 20.89
N ASP A 45 3.80 -19.44 20.58
CA ASP A 45 4.64 -20.32 19.74
C ASP A 45 4.59 -19.92 18.27
N ALA A 46 4.86 -18.63 17.98
CA ALA A 46 4.86 -18.03 16.65
C ALA A 46 6.09 -17.17 16.42
N ASP A 47 6.55 -17.11 15.18
CA ASP A 47 7.66 -16.28 14.77
C ASP A 47 7.20 -14.87 14.36
N TYR A 48 5.95 -14.72 13.91
CA TYR A 48 5.33 -13.43 13.63
C TYR A 48 3.81 -13.45 13.80
N VAL A 49 3.26 -12.28 14.08
CA VAL A 49 1.84 -12.05 14.32
C VAL A 49 1.27 -11.21 13.18
N VAL A 50 0.10 -11.61 12.68
CA VAL A 50 -0.65 -10.90 11.66
C VAL A 50 -1.93 -10.37 12.25
N ASP A 51 -2.15 -9.07 12.14
CA ASP A 51 -3.40 -8.40 12.45
C ASP A 51 -4.15 -8.14 11.14
N GLU A 52 -5.23 -8.88 10.92
CA GLU A 52 -6.03 -8.73 9.69
C GLU A 52 -6.80 -7.42 9.64
N LYS A 53 -7.25 -6.89 10.79
CA LYS A 53 -7.97 -5.62 10.89
C LYS A 53 -7.07 -4.43 10.57
N ALA A 54 -5.90 -4.39 11.21
CA ALA A 54 -4.92 -3.32 10.99
C ALA A 54 -4.10 -3.52 9.70
N ARG A 55 -4.23 -4.68 9.03
CA ARG A 55 -3.43 -5.10 7.86
C ARG A 55 -1.92 -4.97 8.12
N THR A 56 -1.48 -5.39 9.29
CA THR A 56 -0.08 -5.36 9.72
C THR A 56 0.44 -6.75 10.04
N ALA A 57 1.76 -6.90 9.88
CA ALA A 57 2.48 -8.10 10.27
C ALA A 57 3.73 -7.69 11.05
N THR A 58 3.94 -8.24 12.23
CA THR A 58 5.04 -7.88 13.14
C THR A 58 5.78 -9.12 13.62
N LEU A 59 7.11 -9.01 13.72
CA LEU A 59 7.94 -10.05 14.31
C LEU A 59 7.70 -10.16 15.82
N THR A 60 7.71 -11.39 16.34
CA THR A 60 7.87 -11.65 17.77
C THR A 60 9.34 -11.65 18.16
N ALA A 61 9.65 -11.68 19.45
CA ALA A 61 11.03 -11.83 19.94
C ALA A 61 11.70 -13.10 19.37
N ARG A 62 10.96 -14.19 19.27
CA ARG A 62 11.41 -15.44 18.65
C ARG A 62 11.69 -15.27 17.15
N GLY A 63 10.82 -14.59 16.42
CA GLY A 63 11.00 -14.31 15.00
C GLY A 63 12.22 -13.42 14.74
N THR A 64 12.44 -12.41 15.59
CA THR A 64 13.62 -11.55 15.54
C THR A 64 14.90 -12.37 15.72
N ALA A 65 14.96 -13.21 16.75
CA ALA A 65 16.14 -14.08 17.00
C ALA A 65 16.37 -15.07 15.83
N LYS A 66 15.31 -15.54 15.17
CA LYS A 66 15.41 -16.41 14.00
C LYS A 66 15.94 -15.66 12.78
N ALA A 67 15.51 -14.40 12.56
CA ALA A 67 15.99 -13.54 11.49
C ALA A 67 17.48 -13.20 11.69
N GLU A 68 17.88 -12.85 12.91
CA GLU A 68 19.28 -12.57 13.28
C GLU A 68 20.20 -13.75 13.00
N ARG A 69 19.78 -14.96 13.38
CA ARG A 69 20.54 -16.19 13.07
C ARG A 69 20.64 -16.45 11.57
N TYR A 70 19.53 -16.27 10.83
CA TYR A 70 19.51 -16.52 9.39
C TYR A 70 20.46 -15.60 8.62
N PHE A 71 20.50 -14.33 8.99
CA PHE A 71 21.35 -13.33 8.36
C PHE A 71 22.72 -13.16 9.05
N ASN A 72 22.97 -13.94 10.11
CA ASN A 72 24.20 -13.85 10.92
C ASN A 72 24.49 -12.44 11.44
N LEU A 73 23.48 -11.84 12.10
CA LEU A 73 23.52 -10.51 12.67
C LEU A 73 23.53 -10.59 14.21
N GLU A 74 24.16 -9.63 14.86
CA GLU A 74 24.10 -9.48 16.31
C GLU A 74 22.79 -8.87 16.78
N ASN A 75 22.29 -7.85 16.04
CA ASN A 75 21.04 -7.15 16.36
C ASN A 75 20.36 -6.64 15.09
N LEU A 76 19.11 -7.06 14.86
CA LEU A 76 18.31 -6.62 13.71
C LEU A 76 17.89 -5.15 13.81
N SER A 77 17.79 -4.60 15.03
CA SER A 77 17.34 -3.24 15.29
C SER A 77 18.42 -2.17 15.08
N ASP A 78 19.66 -2.56 14.81
CA ASP A 78 20.73 -1.61 14.55
C ASP A 78 20.50 -0.80 13.28
N LEU A 79 20.97 0.44 13.30
CA LEU A 79 20.78 1.39 12.20
C LEU A 79 21.36 0.87 10.88
N GLU A 80 22.46 0.14 10.95
CA GLU A 80 23.11 -0.48 9.78
C GLU A 80 22.24 -1.56 9.13
N ASN A 81 21.41 -2.23 9.93
CA ASN A 81 20.52 -3.31 9.50
C ASN A 81 19.11 -2.83 9.12
N SER A 82 18.84 -1.52 9.20
CA SER A 82 17.52 -0.93 8.96
C SER A 82 16.94 -1.29 7.58
N THR A 83 17.79 -1.32 6.56
CA THR A 83 17.39 -1.73 5.20
C THR A 83 16.95 -3.19 5.15
N LEU A 84 17.65 -4.08 5.84
CA LEU A 84 17.32 -5.49 5.90
C LEU A 84 16.04 -5.73 6.71
N ALA A 85 15.92 -5.06 7.86
CA ALA A 85 14.71 -5.07 8.69
C ALA A 85 13.48 -4.62 7.87
N HIS A 86 13.64 -3.57 7.06
CA HIS A 86 12.61 -3.12 6.14
C HIS A 86 12.21 -4.22 5.13
N HIS A 87 13.15 -4.88 4.48
CA HIS A 87 12.86 -5.96 3.53
C HIS A 87 12.15 -7.15 4.20
N ILE A 88 12.56 -7.52 5.42
CA ILE A 88 11.89 -8.56 6.21
C ILE A 88 10.45 -8.15 6.52
N ASN A 89 10.22 -6.92 6.97
CA ASN A 89 8.89 -6.42 7.27
C ASN A 89 7.97 -6.41 6.03
N GLN A 90 8.51 -6.03 4.86
CA GLN A 90 7.74 -6.09 3.61
C GLN A 90 7.44 -7.54 3.19
N ALA A 91 8.37 -8.47 3.39
CA ALA A 91 8.12 -9.89 3.14
C ALA A 91 7.06 -10.47 4.09
N LEU A 92 7.09 -10.11 5.37
CA LEU A 92 6.06 -10.49 6.35
C LEU A 92 4.67 -9.97 5.95
N LYS A 93 4.60 -8.71 5.52
CA LYS A 93 3.36 -8.10 5.02
C LYS A 93 2.86 -8.79 3.76
N ALA A 94 3.76 -9.12 2.83
CA ALA A 94 3.41 -9.85 1.60
C ALA A 94 2.85 -11.24 1.87
N HIS A 95 3.41 -11.98 2.86
CA HIS A 95 2.94 -13.32 3.22
C HIS A 95 1.75 -13.33 4.18
N GLY A 96 1.74 -12.42 5.15
CA GLY A 96 0.73 -12.38 6.21
C GLY A 96 -0.57 -11.72 5.79
N VAL A 97 -0.46 -10.59 5.10
CA VAL A 97 -1.60 -9.70 4.82
C VAL A 97 -2.08 -9.81 3.38
N MET A 98 -1.14 -9.86 2.41
CA MET A 98 -1.50 -9.82 0.99
C MET A 98 -1.93 -11.18 0.47
N LYS A 99 -3.16 -11.26 -0.03
CA LYS A 99 -3.79 -12.50 -0.53
C LYS A 99 -3.84 -12.48 -2.06
N ARG A 100 -3.33 -13.54 -2.67
CA ARG A 100 -3.43 -13.75 -4.11
C ARG A 100 -4.90 -13.90 -4.51
N ASP A 101 -5.25 -13.41 -5.68
CA ASP A 101 -6.60 -13.40 -6.28
C ASP A 101 -7.64 -12.55 -5.51
N ILE A 102 -7.19 -11.80 -4.50
CA ILE A 102 -7.99 -10.81 -3.76
C ILE A 102 -7.32 -9.44 -3.85
N ASP A 103 -6.10 -9.29 -3.33
CA ASP A 103 -5.36 -8.02 -3.33
C ASP A 103 -4.54 -7.83 -4.61
N TYR A 104 -4.12 -8.92 -5.24
CA TYR A 104 -3.36 -8.92 -6.49
C TYR A 104 -3.56 -10.22 -7.27
N VAL A 105 -3.28 -10.17 -8.56
CA VAL A 105 -3.21 -11.35 -9.43
C VAL A 105 -1.83 -11.44 -10.08
N VAL A 106 -1.45 -12.64 -10.47
CA VAL A 106 -0.24 -12.88 -11.27
C VAL A 106 -0.67 -13.23 -12.68
N LYS A 107 -0.29 -12.40 -13.65
CA LYS A 107 -0.60 -12.59 -15.06
C LYS A 107 0.62 -12.24 -15.92
N ASP A 108 0.90 -13.08 -16.89
CA ASP A 108 2.00 -12.89 -17.85
C ASP A 108 3.38 -12.67 -17.20
N GLY A 109 3.61 -13.25 -16.00
CA GLY A 109 4.84 -13.10 -15.23
C GLY A 109 4.94 -11.78 -14.45
N GLU A 110 3.84 -11.04 -14.33
CA GLU A 110 3.77 -9.78 -13.58
C GLU A 110 2.71 -9.83 -12.47
N VAL A 111 2.97 -9.12 -11.38
CA VAL A 111 2.02 -8.89 -10.31
C VAL A 111 1.18 -7.65 -10.65
N ILE A 112 -0.13 -7.81 -10.69
CA ILE A 112 -1.08 -6.73 -10.99
C ILE A 112 -1.98 -6.53 -9.78
N ILE A 113 -2.10 -5.29 -9.31
CA ILE A 113 -2.95 -4.92 -8.19
C ILE A 113 -4.43 -5.05 -8.57
N VAL A 114 -5.23 -5.59 -7.67
CA VAL A 114 -6.70 -5.59 -7.76
C VAL A 114 -7.23 -4.48 -6.87
N ASP A 115 -8.11 -3.65 -7.41
CA ASP A 115 -8.79 -2.61 -6.65
C ASP A 115 -9.80 -3.24 -5.68
N GLU A 116 -9.66 -2.94 -4.40
CA GLU A 116 -10.48 -3.53 -3.32
C GLU A 116 -11.98 -3.24 -3.49
N PHE A 117 -12.33 -2.07 -4.02
CA PHE A 117 -13.74 -1.64 -4.14
C PHE A 117 -14.40 -2.08 -5.44
N THR A 118 -13.68 -2.09 -6.54
CA THR A 118 -14.25 -2.36 -7.87
C THR A 118 -13.87 -3.72 -8.43
N GLY A 119 -12.88 -4.39 -7.85
CA GLY A 119 -12.31 -5.64 -8.36
C GLY A 119 -11.55 -5.48 -9.69
N ARG A 120 -11.30 -4.25 -10.13
CA ARG A 120 -10.62 -3.98 -11.40
C ARG A 120 -9.11 -4.15 -11.28
N LEU A 121 -8.49 -4.63 -12.34
CA LEU A 121 -7.04 -4.72 -12.46
C LEU A 121 -6.44 -3.34 -12.68
N MET A 122 -5.51 -2.95 -11.80
CA MET A 122 -4.82 -1.66 -11.86
C MET A 122 -3.50 -1.81 -12.61
N LEU A 123 -3.56 -1.84 -13.95
CA LEU A 123 -2.37 -1.95 -14.79
C LEU A 123 -1.42 -0.75 -14.59
N GLY A 124 -0.12 -1.04 -14.51
CA GLY A 124 0.91 -0.03 -14.34
C GLY A 124 1.03 0.59 -12.94
N ARG A 125 0.13 0.25 -12.02
CA ARG A 125 0.27 0.64 -10.60
C ARG A 125 1.07 -0.39 -9.83
N ARG A 126 1.84 0.09 -8.85
CA ARG A 126 2.66 -0.75 -7.98
C ARG A 126 2.50 -0.29 -6.54
N TYR A 127 2.55 -1.23 -5.59
CA TYR A 127 2.63 -0.89 -4.18
C TYR A 127 3.95 -0.17 -3.89
N SER A 128 3.90 0.80 -3.00
CA SER A 128 5.06 1.58 -2.55
C SER A 128 5.91 0.81 -1.53
N GLU A 129 7.03 1.42 -1.16
CA GLU A 129 7.90 0.98 -0.06
C GLU A 129 8.46 -0.44 -0.19
N GLY A 130 8.60 -0.95 -1.41
CA GLY A 130 9.14 -2.29 -1.64
C GLY A 130 8.15 -3.43 -1.43
N LEU A 131 6.88 -3.16 -1.08
CA LEU A 131 5.87 -4.20 -0.91
C LEU A 131 5.61 -4.94 -2.22
N HIS A 132 5.59 -4.24 -3.35
CA HIS A 132 5.38 -4.87 -4.65
C HIS A 132 6.48 -5.86 -5.00
N GLN A 133 7.74 -5.48 -4.75
CA GLN A 133 8.90 -6.33 -4.93
C GLN A 133 8.89 -7.54 -3.98
N ALA A 134 8.40 -7.37 -2.76
CA ALA A 134 8.23 -8.48 -1.82
C ALA A 134 7.16 -9.47 -2.30
N ILE A 135 6.08 -8.99 -2.93
CA ILE A 135 5.06 -9.85 -3.54
C ILE A 135 5.62 -10.55 -4.79
N GLU A 136 6.38 -9.84 -5.62
CA GLU A 136 7.08 -10.43 -6.77
C GLU A 136 8.02 -11.56 -6.34
N ALA A 137 8.79 -11.37 -5.27
CA ALA A 137 9.65 -12.42 -4.70
C ALA A 137 8.81 -13.61 -4.18
N LYS A 138 7.71 -13.34 -3.46
CA LYS A 138 6.78 -14.36 -2.94
C LYS A 138 6.21 -15.24 -4.07
N GLU A 139 5.84 -14.65 -5.19
CA GLU A 139 5.24 -15.35 -6.33
C GLU A 139 6.29 -15.90 -7.32
N HIS A 140 7.59 -15.74 -7.01
CA HIS A 140 8.71 -16.18 -7.85
C HIS A 140 8.70 -15.61 -9.26
N VAL A 141 8.18 -14.39 -9.42
CA VAL A 141 8.32 -13.62 -10.66
C VAL A 141 9.56 -12.72 -10.61
N ASP A 142 9.91 -12.11 -11.73
CA ASP A 142 11.06 -11.22 -11.78
C ASP A 142 10.79 -9.94 -10.98
N VAL A 143 11.68 -9.65 -10.02
CA VAL A 143 11.60 -8.46 -9.19
C VAL A 143 11.94 -7.24 -10.03
N GLN A 144 10.97 -6.37 -10.25
CA GLN A 144 11.14 -5.15 -11.03
C GLN A 144 11.59 -3.96 -10.18
N ARG A 145 12.08 -2.93 -10.87
CA ARG A 145 12.53 -1.70 -10.21
C ARG A 145 11.40 -0.98 -9.49
N GLU A 146 11.74 -0.35 -8.39
CA GLU A 146 10.83 0.53 -7.69
C GLU A 146 10.56 1.79 -8.51
N ASN A 147 9.29 2.17 -8.61
CA ASN A 147 8.89 3.43 -9.22
C ASN A 147 9.19 4.57 -8.24
N LYS A 148 9.99 5.54 -8.69
CA LYS A 148 10.28 6.73 -7.89
C LYS A 148 9.34 7.86 -8.31
N THR A 149 8.55 8.36 -7.36
CA THR A 149 7.78 9.59 -7.55
C THR A 149 8.74 10.76 -7.73
N LEU A 150 8.73 11.38 -8.90
CA LEU A 150 9.61 12.51 -9.21
C LEU A 150 9.07 13.83 -8.68
N ALA A 151 7.76 14.00 -8.72
CA ALA A 151 7.06 15.18 -8.24
C ALA A 151 5.60 14.86 -7.93
N THR A 152 5.01 15.63 -7.04
CA THR A 152 3.58 15.62 -6.72
C THR A 152 3.01 17.02 -6.92
N ILE A 153 1.74 17.09 -7.27
CA ILE A 153 0.99 18.33 -7.41
C ILE A 153 -0.34 18.18 -6.66
N THR A 154 -0.76 19.24 -5.99
CA THR A 154 -2.10 19.26 -5.36
C THR A 154 -3.19 19.40 -6.43
N PHE A 155 -4.41 18.96 -6.13
CA PHE A 155 -5.55 19.11 -7.04
C PHE A 155 -5.81 20.57 -7.40
N GLN A 156 -5.70 21.49 -6.43
CA GLN A 156 -5.86 22.92 -6.65
C GLN A 156 -4.88 23.44 -7.71
N ASN A 157 -3.59 23.16 -7.54
CA ASN A 157 -2.58 23.59 -8.49
C ASN A 157 -2.73 22.90 -9.85
N TYR A 158 -3.14 21.64 -9.87
CA TYR A 158 -3.38 20.92 -11.11
C TYR A 158 -4.49 21.57 -11.94
N PHE A 159 -5.64 21.84 -11.31
CA PHE A 159 -6.78 22.44 -12.02
C PHE A 159 -6.50 23.90 -12.44
N ARG A 160 -5.68 24.65 -11.70
CA ARG A 160 -5.23 25.99 -12.09
C ARG A 160 -4.36 26.03 -13.35
N LEU A 161 -3.85 24.90 -13.81
CA LEU A 161 -3.10 24.83 -15.08
C LEU A 161 -4.00 24.92 -16.31
N TYR A 162 -5.31 24.72 -16.16
CA TYR A 162 -6.25 24.79 -17.26
C TYR A 162 -6.66 26.24 -17.51
N GLY A 163 -6.51 26.73 -18.76
CA GLY A 163 -6.94 28.08 -19.15
C GLY A 163 -8.46 28.23 -19.21
N LYS A 164 -9.21 27.14 -19.18
CA LYS A 164 -10.67 27.12 -19.14
C LYS A 164 -11.12 25.99 -18.23
N LEU A 165 -11.73 26.33 -17.12
CA LEU A 165 -12.23 25.41 -16.10
C LEU A 165 -13.71 25.66 -15.84
N SER A 166 -14.51 24.60 -15.75
CA SER A 166 -15.90 24.67 -15.36
C SER A 166 -16.32 23.36 -14.70
N GLY A 167 -17.34 23.40 -13.85
CA GLY A 167 -17.88 22.24 -13.17
C GLY A 167 -19.34 22.42 -12.81
N MET A 168 -19.99 21.38 -12.32
CA MET A 168 -21.35 21.42 -11.79
C MET A 168 -21.42 20.65 -10.48
N THR A 169 -22.05 21.26 -9.50
CA THR A 169 -22.32 20.64 -8.20
C THR A 169 -23.58 21.25 -7.57
N GLY A 170 -24.30 20.50 -6.78
CA GLY A 170 -25.48 20.98 -6.04
C GLY A 170 -25.14 21.84 -4.83
N THR A 171 -23.87 21.89 -4.40
CA THR A 171 -23.43 22.60 -3.19
C THR A 171 -22.45 23.73 -3.47
N ALA A 172 -22.32 24.17 -4.72
CA ALA A 172 -21.33 25.20 -5.08
C ALA A 172 -21.54 26.53 -4.37
N LEU A 173 -22.81 26.92 -4.15
CA LEU A 173 -23.15 28.22 -3.56
C LEU A 173 -22.62 28.38 -2.13
N THR A 174 -22.57 27.31 -1.36
CA THR A 174 -22.05 27.35 0.02
C THR A 174 -20.54 27.56 0.08
N GLU A 175 -19.83 27.24 -0.99
CA GLU A 175 -18.37 27.30 -1.08
C GLU A 175 -17.91 28.36 -2.13
N GLU A 176 -18.74 29.35 -2.43
CA GLU A 176 -18.47 30.37 -3.43
C GLU A 176 -17.18 31.13 -3.17
N GLU A 177 -16.93 31.50 -1.91
CA GLU A 177 -15.71 32.20 -1.51
C GLU A 177 -14.44 31.37 -1.82
N GLU A 178 -14.50 30.06 -1.59
CA GLU A 178 -13.37 29.16 -1.86
C GLU A 178 -13.15 29.00 -3.38
N PHE A 179 -14.21 28.79 -4.16
CA PHE A 179 -14.09 28.66 -5.62
C PHE A 179 -13.54 29.94 -6.25
N THR A 180 -13.96 31.11 -5.79
CA THR A 180 -13.46 32.39 -6.29
C THR A 180 -12.00 32.61 -5.87
N ALA A 181 -11.64 32.33 -4.61
CA ALA A 181 -10.29 32.56 -4.10
C ALA A 181 -9.24 31.61 -4.71
N ILE A 182 -9.60 30.34 -4.96
CA ILE A 182 -8.66 29.32 -5.43
C ILE A 182 -8.59 29.27 -6.95
N TYR A 183 -9.73 29.30 -7.62
CA TYR A 183 -9.86 29.01 -9.06
C TYR A 183 -10.28 30.22 -9.90
N GLU A 184 -10.60 31.36 -9.29
CA GLU A 184 -11.15 32.54 -9.96
C GLU A 184 -12.43 32.23 -10.76
N LEU A 185 -13.28 31.35 -10.21
CA LEU A 185 -14.52 30.91 -10.83
C LEU A 185 -15.71 31.63 -10.21
N ASP A 186 -16.61 32.10 -11.07
CA ASP A 186 -17.93 32.62 -10.67
C ASP A 186 -18.92 31.46 -10.56
N ILE A 187 -19.80 31.52 -9.56
CA ILE A 187 -20.86 30.54 -9.39
C ILE A 187 -22.16 31.08 -9.94
N ILE A 188 -22.80 30.29 -10.80
CA ILE A 188 -24.09 30.61 -11.41
C ILE A 188 -25.10 29.58 -10.99
N GLU A 189 -26.13 29.98 -10.29
CA GLU A 189 -27.24 29.13 -9.92
C GLU A 189 -28.14 28.89 -11.14
N ILE A 190 -28.28 27.62 -11.54
CA ILE A 190 -29.20 27.24 -12.61
C ILE A 190 -30.45 26.66 -11.97
N PRO A 191 -31.60 27.32 -12.07
CA PRO A 191 -32.85 26.81 -11.53
C PRO A 191 -33.26 25.53 -12.27
N VAL A 192 -33.46 24.45 -11.54
CA VAL A 192 -33.88 23.15 -12.08
C VAL A 192 -35.34 22.92 -11.74
N SER A 193 -36.09 22.45 -12.71
CA SER A 193 -37.49 22.00 -12.47
C SER A 193 -37.46 20.68 -11.72
N TYR A 194 -37.81 20.70 -10.43
CA TYR A 194 -37.85 19.53 -9.56
C TYR A 194 -38.80 18.41 -9.97
N THR A 195 -39.64 18.62 -10.97
CA THR A 195 -40.59 17.63 -11.44
C THR A 195 -39.94 16.35 -11.99
N HIS A 196 -38.71 16.43 -12.49
CA HIS A 196 -37.94 15.29 -13.02
C HIS A 196 -36.98 14.65 -12.04
N LEU A 197 -36.54 15.37 -11.03
CA LEU A 197 -35.54 14.88 -10.05
C LEU A 197 -36.16 14.06 -8.93
N ARG A 198 -37.44 14.29 -8.58
CA ARG A 198 -38.13 13.54 -7.53
C ARG A 198 -38.30 12.04 -7.82
N ALA A 199 -38.15 11.61 -9.05
CA ALA A 199 -38.26 10.19 -9.42
C ALA A 199 -37.00 9.38 -9.11
N HIS A 200 -35.85 10.02 -8.89
CA HIS A 200 -34.56 9.38 -8.60
C HIS A 200 -33.99 9.66 -7.21
N GLU A 201 -34.53 10.62 -6.48
CA GLU A 201 -34.25 10.79 -5.09
C GLU A 201 -35.08 9.80 -4.28
N THR A 202 -34.64 8.56 -4.25
CA THR A 202 -34.99 7.72 -3.12
C THR A 202 -34.37 8.38 -1.90
N THR A 203 -35.18 9.09 -1.20
CA THR A 203 -34.90 9.60 0.13
C THR A 203 -34.31 8.48 0.96
N LEU A 204 -33.02 8.52 1.17
CA LEU A 204 -32.41 7.90 2.33
C LEU A 204 -32.89 8.71 3.53
N HIS A 205 -34.08 8.36 4.00
CA HIS A 205 -34.54 8.79 5.28
C HIS A 205 -34.02 7.82 6.31
N LEU A 206 -33.18 8.39 7.21
CA LEU A 206 -32.84 7.96 8.55
C LEU A 206 -31.78 6.88 8.65
#